data_4d441368f72ea61bbb9d410bdd63ecb7
#
_entry.id   4d441368f72ea61bbb9d410bdd63ecb7
#
_cell.length_a   1.000
_cell.length_b   1.000
_cell.length_c   1.000
_cell.angle_alpha   90.00
_cell.angle_beta   90.00
_cell.angle_gamma   90.00
#
_symmetry.space_group_name_H-M   'P 1'
#
loop_
_entity.id
_entity.type
_entity.pdbx_description
1 polymer ?
#
loop_
_entity_poly.entity_id
_entity_poly.type
_entity_poly.pdbx_seq_one_letter_code
_entity_poly.pdbx_strand_id
1 'polypeptide(L)'
;RENHITIDQKVFDQEMEKQRNQAKSANNFKASVQIKIDKQPTIFHGYSNIKTESSIEAVIVGDNLVNEISGKQLCSLVVNNTPFYAESGGQVGDVGEIFNDQMTFTVSDTQKLPNGVIIHIGQITRGHIRLSDKVTCVVNVKRRDSIKRNHSATHLLHKALKSVLGDHVEQKGSLVDEFKT
;
A
#
# COMPACT_ATOMS: atom_id res chain seq x y z
N ARG A 1 28.96 -2.46 -18.03
CA ARG A 1 30.43 -2.39 -18.26
C ARG A 1 30.85 -2.78 -19.69
N GLU A 2 29.89 -3.13 -20.55
CA GLU A 2 30.20 -3.60 -21.92
C GLU A 2 30.57 -2.51 -22.91
N ASN A 3 30.36 -1.22 -22.60
CA ASN A 3 30.60 -0.11 -23.54
C ASN A 3 31.63 0.92 -23.05
N HIS A 4 32.49 0.61 -22.09
CA HIS A 4 33.50 1.53 -21.52
C HIS A 4 32.96 2.91 -21.08
N ILE A 5 31.65 2.98 -20.77
CA ILE A 5 31.00 4.20 -20.29
C ILE A 5 31.24 4.31 -18.79
N THR A 6 31.84 5.39 -18.35
CA THR A 6 31.96 5.76 -16.94
C THR A 6 30.78 6.63 -16.57
N ILE A 7 30.08 6.28 -15.50
CA ILE A 7 28.98 7.07 -14.95
C ILE A 7 29.56 7.97 -13.86
N ASP A 8 29.30 9.26 -13.92
CA ASP A 8 29.52 10.15 -12.78
C ASP A 8 28.48 9.82 -11.70
N GLN A 9 28.89 9.04 -10.72
CA GLN A 9 28.01 8.57 -9.64
C GLN A 9 27.40 9.75 -8.86
N LYS A 10 28.13 10.84 -8.69
CA LYS A 10 27.65 12.00 -7.94
C LYS A 10 26.54 12.75 -8.68
N VAL A 11 26.67 12.90 -10.00
CA VAL A 11 25.62 13.48 -10.86
C VAL A 11 24.41 12.55 -10.92
N PHE A 12 24.63 11.24 -11.05
CA PHE A 12 23.56 10.26 -11.04
C PHE A 12 22.74 10.32 -9.76
N ASP A 13 23.39 10.34 -8.59
CA ASP A 13 22.72 10.40 -7.30
C ASP A 13 21.94 11.72 -7.13
N GLN A 14 22.48 12.85 -7.62
CA GLN A 14 21.78 14.13 -7.62
C GLN A 14 20.51 14.12 -8.50
N GLU A 15 20.60 13.57 -9.70
CA GLU A 15 19.43 13.47 -10.61
C GLU A 15 18.39 12.47 -10.06
N MET A 16 18.82 11.38 -9.46
CA MET A 16 17.91 10.44 -8.77
C MET A 16 17.20 11.09 -7.57
N GLU A 17 17.88 11.95 -6.84
CA GLU A 17 17.26 12.68 -5.72
C GLU A 17 16.28 13.74 -6.22
N LYS A 18 16.57 14.44 -7.30
CA LYS A 18 15.60 15.34 -7.97
C LYS A 18 14.36 14.58 -8.45
N GLN A 19 14.53 13.43 -9.08
CA GLN A 19 13.42 12.59 -9.53
C GLN A 19 12.56 12.11 -8.35
N ARG A 20 13.19 11.67 -7.25
CA ARG A 20 12.48 11.28 -6.03
C ARG A 20 11.67 12.45 -5.45
N ASN A 21 12.23 13.65 -5.46
CA ASN A 21 11.57 14.86 -4.95
C ASN A 21 10.43 15.31 -5.88
N GLN A 22 10.58 15.19 -7.20
CA GLN A 22 9.50 15.43 -8.15
C GLN A 22 8.37 14.41 -8.01
N ALA A 23 8.69 13.13 -7.83
CA ALA A 23 7.70 12.09 -7.57
C ALA A 23 6.96 12.30 -6.24
N LYS A 24 7.65 12.78 -5.20
CA LYS A 24 7.04 13.18 -3.92
C LYS A 24 6.12 14.39 -4.07
N SER A 25 6.51 15.41 -4.83
CA SER A 25 5.68 16.61 -5.05
C SER A 25 4.48 16.38 -5.95
N ALA A 26 4.58 15.46 -6.92
CA ALA A 26 3.44 15.03 -7.75
C ALA A 26 2.43 14.18 -6.95
N ASN A 27 2.85 13.59 -5.84
CA ASN A 27 2.05 12.76 -4.94
C ASN A 27 1.47 13.56 -3.76
N ASN A 28 1.09 14.81 -3.98
CA ASN A 28 0.62 15.77 -2.96
C ASN A 28 -0.66 15.35 -2.19
N PHE A 29 -1.13 14.11 -2.34
CA PHE A 29 -2.23 13.54 -1.55
C PHE A 29 -1.83 12.30 -0.72
N LYS A 30 -0.61 11.78 -0.89
CA LYS A 30 -0.08 10.78 0.02
C LYS A 30 0.72 11.54 1.08
N ALA A 31 0.01 11.96 2.14
CA ALA A 31 0.65 12.40 3.36
C ALA A 31 1.75 11.39 3.68
N SER A 32 3.00 11.80 3.51
CA SER A 32 4.12 11.03 4.01
C SER A 32 3.90 10.93 5.51
N VAL A 33 3.37 9.81 5.97
CA VAL A 33 3.26 9.50 7.39
C VAL A 33 4.70 9.45 7.89
N GLN A 34 5.23 10.59 8.33
CA GLN A 34 6.57 10.72 8.93
C GLN A 34 6.56 10.20 10.38
N ILE A 35 5.45 9.58 10.80
CA ILE A 35 5.33 9.02 12.14
C ILE A 35 6.29 7.83 12.22
N LYS A 36 7.26 7.93 13.11
CA LYS A 36 8.05 6.77 13.53
C LYS A 36 7.16 5.85 14.35
N ILE A 37 6.58 4.88 13.67
CA ILE A 37 5.83 3.81 14.34
C ILE A 37 6.85 2.75 14.75
N ASP A 38 7.20 2.74 16.02
CA ASP A 38 8.08 1.71 16.60
C ASP A 38 7.24 0.46 16.96
N LYS A 39 6.89 -0.27 15.92
CA LYS A 39 6.13 -1.53 15.99
C LYS A 39 6.82 -2.59 15.16
N GLN A 40 6.58 -3.86 15.50
CA GLN A 40 7.04 -4.99 14.70
C GLN A 40 6.38 -4.96 13.32
N PRO A 41 7.05 -5.51 12.28
CA PRO A 41 6.47 -5.63 10.96
C PRO A 41 5.12 -6.36 11.00
N THR A 42 4.14 -5.85 10.25
CA THR A 42 2.83 -6.48 10.13
C THR A 42 2.94 -7.82 9.41
N ILE A 43 2.29 -8.86 9.93
CA ILE A 43 2.25 -10.18 9.28
C ILE A 43 1.20 -10.15 8.16
N PHE A 44 1.66 -10.36 6.92
CA PHE A 44 0.80 -10.36 5.75
C PHE A 44 0.32 -11.77 5.40
N HIS A 45 -1.00 -11.97 5.34
CA HIS A 45 -1.64 -13.23 4.99
C HIS A 45 -2.40 -13.21 3.65
N GLY A 46 -2.36 -12.09 2.94
CA GLY A 46 -3.23 -11.81 1.79
C GLY A 46 -2.99 -12.65 0.53
N TYR A 47 -1.93 -13.47 0.48
CA TYR A 47 -1.75 -14.41 -0.64
C TYR A 47 -2.75 -15.58 -0.58
N SER A 48 -3.10 -16.02 0.61
CA SER A 48 -4.01 -17.16 0.81
C SER A 48 -5.35 -16.79 1.44
N ASN A 49 -5.44 -15.65 2.12
CA ASN A 49 -6.60 -15.26 2.90
C ASN A 49 -7.15 -13.92 2.43
N ILE A 50 -8.47 -13.83 2.34
CA ILE A 50 -9.23 -12.59 2.10
C ILE A 50 -9.79 -12.01 3.40
N LYS A 51 -9.74 -12.79 4.47
CA LYS A 51 -10.22 -12.47 5.81
C LYS A 51 -9.21 -12.93 6.85
N THR A 52 -8.97 -12.12 7.90
CA THR A 52 -8.04 -12.45 8.99
C THR A 52 -8.50 -11.81 10.29
N GLU A 53 -8.47 -12.57 11.37
CA GLU A 53 -8.62 -12.03 12.73
C GLU A 53 -7.33 -11.31 13.14
N SER A 54 -7.47 -10.18 13.81
CA SER A 54 -6.36 -9.30 14.12
C SER A 54 -6.58 -8.52 15.42
N SER A 55 -5.61 -7.73 15.81
CA SER A 55 -5.73 -6.73 16.87
C SER A 55 -5.13 -5.40 16.45
N ILE A 56 -5.71 -4.30 16.90
CA ILE A 56 -5.26 -2.95 16.61
C ILE A 56 -4.00 -2.66 17.44
N GLU A 57 -2.90 -2.34 16.76
CA GLU A 57 -1.62 -2.00 17.38
C GLU A 57 -1.32 -0.52 17.43
N ALA A 58 -1.91 0.25 16.52
CA ALA A 58 -1.83 1.72 16.55
C ALA A 58 -3.05 2.34 15.86
N VAL A 59 -3.46 3.49 16.38
CA VAL A 59 -4.44 4.38 15.77
C VAL A 59 -3.77 5.72 15.54
N ILE A 60 -3.88 6.25 14.31
CA ILE A 60 -3.16 7.44 13.87
C ILE A 60 -4.16 8.47 13.35
N VAL A 61 -4.14 9.67 13.90
CA VAL A 61 -4.95 10.81 13.45
C VAL A 61 -4.02 11.96 13.07
N GLY A 62 -4.01 12.31 11.79
CA GLY A 62 -2.98 13.21 11.27
C GLY A 62 -1.59 12.61 11.52
N ASP A 63 -0.75 13.31 12.29
CA ASP A 63 0.60 12.88 12.64
C ASP A 63 0.71 12.35 14.09
N ASN A 64 -0.39 12.09 14.78
CA ASN A 64 -0.40 11.70 16.17
C ASN A 64 -0.90 10.28 16.38
N LEU A 65 -0.22 9.55 17.27
CA LEU A 65 -0.73 8.30 17.83
C LEU A 65 -1.75 8.61 18.91
N VAL A 66 -2.90 7.94 18.85
CA VAL A 66 -3.98 8.08 19.85
C VAL A 66 -4.38 6.70 20.37
N ASN A 67 -4.91 6.64 21.59
CA ASN A 67 -5.35 5.39 22.20
C ASN A 67 -6.77 5.00 21.79
N GLU A 68 -7.59 5.99 21.46
CA GLU A 68 -8.96 5.78 20.98
C GLU A 68 -9.41 6.90 20.06
N ILE A 69 -10.40 6.59 19.22
CA ILE A 69 -11.02 7.52 18.30
C ILE A 69 -12.50 7.14 18.10
N SER A 70 -13.37 8.15 18.00
CA SER A 70 -14.80 7.97 17.78
C SER A 70 -15.32 8.92 16.69
N GLY A 71 -16.49 8.57 16.13
CA GLY A 71 -17.15 9.38 15.09
C GLY A 71 -16.56 9.20 13.71
N LYS A 72 -17.21 9.82 12.72
CA LYS A 72 -16.79 9.77 11.31
C LYS A 72 -15.55 10.63 11.09
N GLN A 73 -14.40 10.04 11.28
CA GLN A 73 -13.11 10.72 11.21
C GLN A 73 -12.14 9.93 10.33
N LEU A 74 -11.35 10.65 9.53
CA LEU A 74 -10.24 10.07 8.78
C LEU A 74 -9.12 9.72 9.76
N CYS A 75 -8.65 8.48 9.66
CA CYS A 75 -7.53 8.00 10.46
C CYS A 75 -6.82 6.85 9.74
N SER A 76 -5.73 6.40 10.32
CA SER A 76 -5.02 5.22 9.85
C SER A 76 -4.89 4.21 10.99
N LEU A 77 -5.01 2.93 10.65
CA LEU A 77 -4.88 1.83 11.58
C LEU A 77 -3.68 0.96 11.25
N VAL A 78 -3.00 0.52 12.28
CA VAL A 78 -2.02 -0.57 12.21
C VAL A 78 -2.59 -1.77 12.95
N VAL A 79 -2.53 -2.92 12.33
CA VAL A 79 -2.93 -4.20 12.93
C VAL A 79 -1.77 -5.19 12.89
N ASN A 80 -1.75 -6.17 13.80
CA ASN A 80 -0.65 -7.14 13.85
C ASN A 80 -0.66 -8.12 12.67
N ASN A 81 -1.85 -8.49 12.17
CA ASN A 81 -2.03 -9.41 11.04
C ASN A 81 -2.97 -8.76 10.01
N THR A 82 -2.69 -8.90 8.72
CA THR A 82 -3.55 -8.33 7.70
C THR A 82 -3.64 -9.18 6.44
N PRO A 83 -4.84 -9.27 5.81
CA PRO A 83 -5.01 -9.83 4.49
C PRO A 83 -4.85 -8.74 3.40
N PHE A 84 -4.73 -7.44 3.77
CA PHE A 84 -4.65 -6.33 2.84
C PHE A 84 -3.27 -6.22 2.20
N TYR A 85 -3.20 -6.27 0.87
CA TYR A 85 -1.97 -5.99 0.11
C TYR A 85 -1.69 -4.49 0.15
N ALA A 86 -0.52 -4.14 0.63
CA ALA A 86 -0.06 -2.76 0.61
C ALA A 86 0.47 -2.39 -0.78
N GLU A 87 0.26 -1.14 -1.20
CA GLU A 87 0.76 -0.64 -2.49
C GLU A 87 2.24 -0.97 -2.68
N SER A 88 2.55 -1.67 -3.76
CA SER A 88 3.91 -2.07 -4.10
C SER A 88 4.03 -2.46 -5.56
N GLY A 89 5.20 -2.23 -6.17
CA GLY A 89 5.50 -2.68 -7.54
C GLY A 89 4.57 -2.12 -8.61
N GLY A 90 3.99 -0.94 -8.38
CA GLY A 90 3.03 -0.30 -9.28
C GLY A 90 1.59 -0.80 -9.13
N GLN A 91 1.34 -1.80 -8.29
CA GLN A 91 -0.02 -2.22 -7.93
C GLN A 91 -0.53 -1.38 -6.75
N VAL A 92 -1.74 -0.85 -6.88
CA VAL A 92 -2.42 -0.11 -5.80
C VAL A 92 -2.71 -0.98 -4.58
N GLY A 93 -2.82 -0.36 -3.41
CA GLY A 93 -3.21 -1.01 -2.17
C GLY A 93 -4.64 -1.55 -2.21
N ASP A 94 -4.91 -2.58 -1.40
CA ASP A 94 -6.25 -3.10 -1.22
C ASP A 94 -7.14 -2.15 -0.44
N VAL A 95 -8.43 -2.29 -0.66
CA VAL A 95 -9.49 -1.65 0.11
C VAL A 95 -10.42 -2.70 0.72
N GLY A 96 -11.23 -2.30 1.69
CA GLY A 96 -12.17 -3.22 2.35
C GLY A 96 -12.60 -2.69 3.70
N GLU A 97 -12.78 -3.59 4.67
CA GLU A 97 -13.30 -3.23 5.98
C GLU A 97 -12.50 -3.91 7.11
N ILE A 98 -12.34 -3.18 8.20
CA ILE A 98 -11.86 -3.68 9.49
C ILE A 98 -12.98 -3.43 10.50
N PHE A 99 -13.46 -4.49 11.13
CA PHE A 99 -14.66 -4.36 11.98
C PHE A 99 -14.67 -5.34 13.15
N ASN A 100 -15.52 -5.04 14.11
CA ASN A 100 -15.99 -5.94 15.16
C ASN A 100 -17.47 -5.61 15.49
N ASP A 101 -18.02 -6.17 16.55
CA ASP A 101 -19.42 -5.95 16.94
C ASP A 101 -19.73 -4.47 17.25
N GLN A 102 -18.74 -3.71 17.69
CA GLN A 102 -18.87 -2.33 18.16
C GLN A 102 -18.47 -1.28 17.12
N MET A 103 -17.65 -1.63 16.13
CA MET A 103 -17.10 -0.65 15.19
C MET A 103 -17.00 -1.19 13.78
N THR A 104 -17.00 -0.27 12.81
CA THR A 104 -16.65 -0.51 11.40
C THR A 104 -15.75 0.61 10.90
N PHE A 105 -14.62 0.20 10.33
CA PHE A 105 -13.65 1.08 9.68
C PHE A 105 -13.56 0.69 8.21
N THR A 106 -13.83 1.63 7.31
CA THR A 106 -13.71 1.42 5.87
C THR A 106 -12.31 1.81 5.43
N VAL A 107 -11.58 0.84 4.88
CA VAL A 107 -10.22 1.02 4.34
C VAL A 107 -10.34 1.53 2.91
N SER A 108 -9.78 2.69 2.64
CA SER A 108 -9.71 3.31 1.31
C SER A 108 -8.35 3.15 0.62
N ASP A 109 -7.29 2.86 1.37
CA ASP A 109 -5.95 2.57 0.85
C ASP A 109 -5.13 1.78 1.87
N THR A 110 -4.13 1.06 1.38
CA THR A 110 -3.20 0.28 2.21
C THR A 110 -1.77 0.55 1.77
N GLN A 111 -0.94 1.05 2.69
CA GLN A 111 0.44 1.45 2.45
C GLN A 111 1.39 0.67 3.36
N LYS A 112 2.66 0.56 2.95
CA LYS A 112 3.71 -0.10 3.73
C LYS A 112 4.83 0.86 4.07
N LEU A 113 5.18 0.94 5.34
CA LEU A 113 6.34 1.70 5.81
C LEU A 113 7.65 0.95 5.55
N PRO A 114 8.81 1.67 5.54
CA PRO A 114 10.12 1.05 5.36
C PRO A 114 10.47 -0.01 6.41
N ASN A 115 9.95 0.09 7.63
CA ASN A 115 10.14 -0.89 8.70
C ASN A 115 9.22 -2.13 8.60
N GLY A 116 8.43 -2.23 7.51
CA GLY A 116 7.55 -3.38 7.27
C GLY A 116 6.16 -3.29 7.90
N VAL A 117 5.85 -2.23 8.64
CA VAL A 117 4.51 -1.97 9.18
C VAL A 117 3.55 -1.61 8.05
N ILE A 118 2.37 -2.23 8.02
CA ILE A 118 1.31 -1.94 7.06
C ILE A 118 0.28 -1.02 7.70
N ILE A 119 -0.01 0.09 7.02
CA ILE A 119 -0.95 1.12 7.45
C ILE A 119 -2.22 1.00 6.59
N HIS A 120 -3.36 0.93 7.25
CA HIS A 120 -4.69 0.92 6.64
C HIS A 120 -5.28 2.32 6.77
N ILE A 121 -5.40 3.05 5.67
CA ILE A 121 -5.89 4.42 5.60
C ILE A 121 -7.39 4.38 5.33
N GLY A 122 -8.18 5.15 6.08
CA GLY A 122 -9.62 5.14 5.90
C GLY A 122 -10.36 5.98 6.91
N GLN A 123 -11.59 5.58 7.19
CA GLN A 123 -12.45 6.29 8.15
C GLN A 123 -13.32 5.34 8.97
N ILE A 124 -13.64 5.76 10.17
CA ILE A 124 -14.66 5.10 11.00
C ILE A 124 -16.03 5.42 10.40
N THR A 125 -16.79 4.39 10.08
CA THR A 125 -18.18 4.53 9.59
C THR A 125 -19.20 4.25 10.68
N ARG A 126 -18.81 3.44 11.70
CA ARG A 126 -19.65 3.10 12.86
C ARG A 126 -18.81 2.91 14.10
N GLY A 127 -19.29 3.39 15.25
CA GLY A 127 -18.74 3.09 16.57
C GLY A 127 -17.49 3.88 16.93
N HIS A 128 -16.63 3.24 17.69
CA HIS A 128 -15.35 3.78 18.17
C HIS A 128 -14.28 2.70 18.13
N ILE A 129 -13.03 3.12 18.01
CA ILE A 129 -11.85 2.25 17.92
C ILE A 129 -10.95 2.52 19.11
N ARG A 130 -10.45 1.46 19.74
CA ARG A 130 -9.45 1.50 20.81
C ARG A 130 -8.23 0.67 20.47
N LEU A 131 -7.11 1.09 21.01
CA LEU A 131 -5.88 0.31 20.98
C LEU A 131 -6.13 -1.08 21.58
N SER A 132 -5.60 -2.11 20.97
CA SER A 132 -5.75 -3.53 21.36
C SER A 132 -7.13 -4.16 21.10
N ASP A 133 -8.08 -3.44 20.52
CA ASP A 133 -9.34 -4.04 20.10
C ASP A 133 -9.12 -5.22 19.15
N LYS A 134 -9.84 -6.31 19.39
CA LYS A 134 -9.91 -7.44 18.45
C LYS A 134 -10.82 -7.08 17.29
N VAL A 135 -10.35 -7.37 16.09
CA VAL A 135 -11.01 -6.98 14.85
C VAL A 135 -10.91 -8.07 13.79
N THR A 136 -11.84 -8.05 12.87
CA THR A 136 -11.81 -8.84 11.65
C THR A 136 -11.46 -7.91 10.48
N CYS A 137 -10.44 -8.27 9.73
CA CYS A 137 -10.00 -7.60 8.51
C CYS A 137 -10.55 -8.35 7.30
N VAL A 138 -11.27 -7.67 6.40
CA VAL A 138 -11.85 -8.26 5.18
C VAL A 138 -11.58 -7.39 3.97
N VAL A 139 -10.97 -7.99 2.95
CA VAL A 139 -10.62 -7.30 1.70
C VAL A 139 -11.83 -7.27 0.76
N ASN A 140 -11.95 -6.20 -0.03
CA ASN A 140 -12.88 -6.16 -1.16
C ASN A 140 -12.41 -7.13 -2.26
N VAL A 141 -12.96 -8.33 -2.24
CA VAL A 141 -12.58 -9.44 -3.14
C VAL A 141 -12.79 -9.05 -4.61
N LYS A 142 -13.92 -8.43 -4.93
CA LYS A 142 -14.25 -8.06 -6.32
C LYS A 142 -13.19 -7.09 -6.90
N ARG A 143 -12.77 -6.10 -6.14
CA ARG A 143 -11.73 -5.16 -6.55
C ARG A 143 -10.38 -5.85 -6.68
N ARG A 144 -9.98 -6.66 -5.69
CA ARG A 144 -8.72 -7.42 -5.72
C ARG A 144 -8.64 -8.34 -6.95
N ASP A 145 -9.70 -9.04 -7.30
CA ASP A 145 -9.73 -9.93 -8.46
C ASP A 145 -9.60 -9.18 -9.78
N SER A 146 -10.15 -7.97 -9.87
CA SER A 146 -9.92 -7.10 -11.04
C SER A 146 -8.46 -6.67 -11.14
N ILE A 147 -7.86 -6.22 -10.03
CA ILE A 147 -6.45 -5.85 -9.96
C ILE A 147 -5.53 -7.04 -10.32
N LYS A 148 -5.81 -8.24 -9.81
CA LYS A 148 -5.04 -9.45 -10.16
C LYS A 148 -5.08 -9.75 -11.66
N ARG A 149 -6.24 -9.61 -12.31
CA ARG A 149 -6.35 -9.80 -13.77
C ARG A 149 -5.52 -8.77 -14.53
N ASN A 150 -5.61 -7.51 -14.15
CA ASN A 150 -4.85 -6.42 -14.77
C ASN A 150 -3.34 -6.59 -14.54
N HIS A 151 -2.93 -7.00 -13.35
CA HIS A 151 -1.52 -7.32 -13.07
C HIS A 151 -1.00 -8.45 -13.97
N SER A 152 -1.77 -9.52 -14.14
CA SER A 152 -1.41 -10.61 -15.07
C SER A 152 -1.36 -10.12 -16.51
N ALA A 153 -2.32 -9.27 -16.92
CA ALA A 153 -2.33 -8.67 -18.25
C ALA A 153 -1.07 -7.82 -18.53
N THR A 154 -0.57 -7.08 -17.53
CA THR A 154 0.70 -6.33 -17.64
C THR A 154 1.86 -7.23 -18.02
N HIS A 155 2.01 -8.39 -17.34
CA HIS A 155 3.08 -9.34 -17.65
C HIS A 155 2.92 -9.98 -19.03
N LEU A 156 1.69 -10.33 -19.43
CA LEU A 156 1.40 -10.86 -20.75
C LEU A 156 1.71 -9.84 -21.86
N LEU A 157 1.31 -8.59 -21.66
CA LEU A 157 1.62 -7.49 -22.58
C LEU A 157 3.13 -7.29 -22.71
N HIS A 158 3.86 -7.23 -21.62
CA HIS A 158 5.33 -7.11 -21.65
C HIS A 158 5.97 -8.26 -22.41
N LYS A 159 5.53 -9.49 -22.17
CA LYS A 159 6.03 -10.67 -22.90
C LYS A 159 5.70 -10.59 -24.40
N ALA A 160 4.49 -10.20 -24.77
CA ALA A 160 4.08 -10.03 -26.16
C ALA A 160 4.92 -8.96 -26.87
N LEU A 161 5.11 -7.81 -26.23
CA LEU A 161 5.93 -6.72 -26.76
C LEU A 161 7.39 -7.19 -27.01
N LYS A 162 8.00 -7.90 -26.06
CA LYS A 162 9.33 -8.49 -26.26
C LYS A 162 9.36 -9.47 -27.42
N SER A 163 8.34 -10.29 -27.58
CA SER A 163 8.28 -11.29 -28.65
C SER A 163 8.12 -10.67 -30.04
N VAL A 164 7.46 -9.50 -30.15
CA VAL A 164 7.17 -8.82 -31.43
C VAL A 164 8.24 -7.79 -31.77
N LEU A 165 8.69 -6.99 -30.78
CA LEU A 165 9.60 -5.87 -30.97
C LEU A 165 11.05 -6.17 -30.67
N GLY A 166 11.33 -7.25 -29.93
CA GLY A 166 12.68 -7.69 -29.58
C GLY A 166 13.03 -7.48 -28.08
N ASP A 167 14.16 -8.05 -27.67
CA ASP A 167 14.59 -8.12 -26.29
C ASP A 167 14.98 -6.77 -25.66
N HIS A 168 15.16 -5.73 -26.49
CA HIS A 168 15.45 -4.36 -26.02
C HIS A 168 14.26 -3.68 -25.33
N VAL A 169 13.06 -4.28 -25.43
CA VAL A 169 11.86 -3.74 -24.75
C VAL A 169 11.97 -3.96 -23.24
N GLU A 170 11.98 -2.85 -22.50
CA GLU A 170 12.06 -2.84 -21.05
C GLU A 170 10.80 -2.18 -20.44
N GLN A 171 10.29 -2.77 -19.36
CA GLN A 171 9.24 -2.15 -18.56
C GLN A 171 9.86 -1.16 -17.59
N LYS A 172 9.60 0.14 -17.78
CA LYS A 172 10.13 1.19 -16.89
C LYS A 172 9.22 1.52 -15.71
N GLY A 173 7.95 1.11 -15.77
CA GLY A 173 6.96 1.30 -14.73
C GLY A 173 5.61 0.77 -15.14
N SER A 174 4.72 0.63 -14.18
CA SER A 174 3.30 0.31 -14.38
C SER A 174 2.47 0.94 -13.27
N LEU A 175 1.21 1.19 -13.55
CA LEU A 175 0.20 1.48 -12.55
C LEU A 175 -0.95 0.51 -12.77
N VAL A 176 -1.12 -0.41 -11.83
CA VAL A 176 -2.14 -1.46 -11.91
C VAL A 176 -3.23 -1.19 -10.88
N ASP A 177 -4.44 -0.90 -11.35
CA ASP A 177 -5.64 -0.74 -10.54
C ASP A 177 -6.79 -1.64 -11.06
N GLU A 178 -7.99 -1.47 -10.57
CA GLU A 178 -9.16 -2.25 -10.99
C GLU A 178 -9.65 -1.96 -12.41
N PHE A 179 -9.21 -0.87 -13.02
CA PHE A 179 -9.67 -0.40 -14.33
C PHE A 179 -8.62 -0.49 -15.43
N LYS A 180 -7.33 -0.46 -15.06
CA LYS A 180 -6.22 -0.33 -16.03
C LYS A 180 -4.92 -0.97 -15.52
N THR A 181 -4.03 -1.12 -16.48
CA THR A 181 -2.66 -1.59 -16.31
C THR A 181 -1.69 -0.69 -17.08
#